data_8a6df0355b369edccb0bf9102d969e81
#
_entry.id   8a6df0355b369edccb0bf9102d969e81
#
_cell.length_a   1.000
_cell.length_b   1.000
_cell.length_c   1.000
_cell.angle_alpha   90.00
_cell.angle_beta   90.00
_cell.angle_gamma   90.00
#
_symmetry.space_group_name_H-M   'P 1'
#
loop_
_entity.id
_entity.type
_entity.pdbx_description
1 polymer ?
#
loop_
_entity_poly.entity_id
_entity_poly.type
_entity_poly.pdbx_seq_one_letter_code
_entity_poly.pdbx_strand_id
1 'polypeptide(L)'
;QRLNINDNHPDLSVDQKKHILKKLNQAVSFESFLHTKYVGQKRFSLEGGESLIPAIDSLILAADDLGVEEFVMGMAHRGRLSTLANIFGKSTKDIFSEFDGKDYDDEVFDGDVKYHMGWTSKIDPNKDGKKINISLAPNPSHLETVGAVVQGIARAKLENNYSSDTSKVLPILVHGDAAIAGQGLAYEIVQMAKLKGYATGGTIHIVVNNQIGFTTNYLDARTSTYCTDIGKVTLSPVMHVNADDVEAVVHAVLFALSYRMKFKDRKSVV
;
A
#
# COMPACT_ATOMS: atom_id res chain seq x y z
N GLN A 1 -7.82 -20.86 -14.08
CA GLN A 1 -8.03 -20.60 -15.53
C GLN A 1 -7.46 -19.23 -15.93
N ARG A 2 -7.73 -18.13 -15.21
CA ARG A 2 -7.30 -16.77 -15.59
C ARG A 2 -5.77 -16.60 -15.64
N LEU A 3 -5.03 -17.25 -14.74
CA LEU A 3 -3.57 -17.16 -14.69
C LEU A 3 -2.86 -17.95 -15.77
N ASN A 4 -3.57 -18.87 -16.43
CA ASN A 4 -2.97 -19.75 -17.46
C ASN A 4 -3.32 -19.33 -18.90
N ILE A 5 -4.15 -18.30 -19.10
CA ILE A 5 -4.61 -17.91 -20.45
C ILE A 5 -3.49 -17.19 -21.13
N ASN A 6 -2.64 -16.49 -20.79
CA ASN A 6 -1.57 -15.78 -21.51
C ASN A 6 -0.18 -16.02 -20.88
N ASP A 7 0.11 -17.24 -20.43
CA ASP A 7 1.37 -17.58 -19.75
C ASP A 7 1.74 -16.59 -18.63
N ASN A 8 0.71 -16.08 -17.92
CA ASN A 8 0.79 -15.02 -16.90
C ASN A 8 1.26 -13.66 -17.41
N HIS A 9 1.29 -13.42 -18.70
CA HIS A 9 1.56 -12.10 -19.26
C HIS A 9 0.32 -11.20 -19.14
N PRO A 10 0.47 -9.98 -18.61
CA PRO A 10 -0.63 -9.03 -18.55
C PRO A 10 -1.00 -8.54 -19.96
N ASP A 11 -2.30 -8.52 -20.25
CA ASP A 11 -2.82 -7.90 -21.47
C ASP A 11 -3.03 -6.40 -21.21
N LEU A 12 -1.96 -5.63 -21.32
CA LEU A 12 -1.95 -4.20 -21.10
C LEU A 12 -1.90 -3.44 -22.43
N SER A 13 -2.80 -2.49 -22.62
CA SER A 13 -2.76 -1.59 -23.77
C SER A 13 -1.50 -0.72 -23.74
N VAL A 14 -1.15 -0.16 -24.90
CA VAL A 14 -0.01 0.77 -25.03
C VAL A 14 -0.16 1.97 -24.09
N ASP A 15 -1.38 2.49 -23.93
CA ASP A 15 -1.62 3.65 -23.06
C ASP A 15 -1.49 3.28 -21.58
N GLN A 16 -1.93 2.10 -21.19
CA GLN A 16 -1.68 1.57 -19.83
C GLN A 16 -0.17 1.41 -19.57
N LYS A 17 0.58 0.84 -20.51
CA LYS A 17 2.05 0.72 -20.38
C LYS A 17 2.75 2.08 -20.27
N LYS A 18 2.34 3.07 -21.06
CA LYS A 18 2.86 4.44 -20.96
C LYS A 18 2.53 5.08 -19.59
N HIS A 19 1.32 4.83 -19.08
CA HIS A 19 0.92 5.33 -17.77
C HIS A 19 1.75 4.70 -16.65
N ILE A 20 1.93 3.38 -16.68
CA ILE A 20 2.79 2.63 -15.74
C ILE A 20 4.22 3.17 -15.78
N LEU A 21 4.79 3.33 -16.98
CA LEU A 21 6.13 3.90 -17.16
C LEU A 21 6.24 5.32 -16.59
N LYS A 22 5.22 6.15 -16.80
CA LYS A 22 5.17 7.50 -16.23
C LYS A 22 5.20 7.46 -14.70
N LYS A 23 4.41 6.59 -14.08
CA LYS A 23 4.36 6.45 -12.62
C LYS A 23 5.66 5.89 -12.04
N LEU A 24 6.26 4.94 -12.72
CA LEU A 24 7.57 4.40 -12.36
C LEU A 24 8.63 5.51 -12.41
N ASN A 25 8.67 6.28 -13.49
CA ASN A 25 9.62 7.38 -13.63
C ASN A 25 9.40 8.48 -12.56
N GLN A 26 8.17 8.77 -12.19
CA GLN A 26 7.87 9.69 -11.09
C GLN A 26 8.44 9.18 -9.75
N ALA A 27 8.31 7.90 -9.45
CA ALA A 27 8.86 7.30 -8.24
C ALA A 27 10.40 7.36 -8.23
N VAL A 28 11.04 6.94 -9.32
CA VAL A 28 12.50 6.96 -9.47
C VAL A 28 13.03 8.40 -9.36
N SER A 29 12.41 9.35 -10.05
CA SER A 29 12.84 10.75 -10.02
C SER A 29 12.71 11.36 -8.63
N PHE A 30 11.66 11.04 -7.90
CA PHE A 30 11.45 11.50 -6.52
C PHE A 30 12.52 10.96 -5.58
N GLU A 31 12.81 9.66 -5.63
CA GLU A 31 13.86 9.06 -4.79
C GLU A 31 15.25 9.60 -5.13
N SER A 32 15.58 9.73 -6.42
CA SER A 32 16.85 10.28 -6.88
C SER A 32 17.03 11.73 -6.45
N PHE A 33 15.98 12.54 -6.52
CA PHE A 33 16.01 13.91 -6.03
C PHE A 33 16.30 13.98 -4.53
N LEU A 34 15.58 13.20 -3.72
CA LEU A 34 15.80 13.15 -2.28
C LEU A 34 17.22 12.66 -1.93
N HIS A 35 17.71 11.68 -2.67
CA HIS A 35 19.06 11.15 -2.48
C HIS A 35 20.13 12.23 -2.69
N THR A 36 19.97 13.02 -3.74
CA THR A 36 20.94 14.04 -4.13
C THR A 36 20.82 15.30 -3.26
N LYS A 37 19.62 15.73 -2.93
CA LYS A 37 19.37 16.99 -2.24
C LYS A 37 19.53 16.89 -0.74
N TYR A 38 19.12 15.77 -0.14
CA TYR A 38 19.06 15.58 1.31
C TYR A 38 20.00 14.46 1.77
N VAL A 39 21.27 14.60 1.43
CA VAL A 39 22.32 13.63 1.75
C VAL A 39 22.41 13.43 3.27
N GLY A 40 22.47 12.15 3.68
CA GLY A 40 22.62 11.77 5.10
C GLY A 40 21.33 11.87 5.93
N GLN A 41 20.26 12.42 5.40
CA GLN A 41 18.98 12.45 6.11
C GLN A 41 18.21 11.14 5.96
N LYS A 42 17.57 10.72 7.05
CA LYS A 42 16.73 9.52 7.08
C LYS A 42 15.47 9.75 6.25
N ARG A 43 15.26 8.94 5.22
CA ARG A 43 14.13 9.08 4.28
C ARG A 43 13.36 7.80 4.02
N PHE A 44 13.85 6.64 4.50
CA PHE A 44 13.27 5.33 4.24
C PHE A 44 12.90 5.13 2.76
N SER A 45 13.93 5.22 1.93
CA SER A 45 13.83 5.16 0.47
C SER A 45 13.07 3.93 -0.04
N LEU A 46 12.37 4.13 -1.16
CA LEU A 46 11.73 3.06 -1.92
C LEU A 46 12.65 2.49 -3.01
N GLU A 47 13.91 2.91 -3.10
CA GLU A 47 14.85 2.43 -4.10
C GLU A 47 14.89 0.89 -4.14
N GLY A 48 14.74 0.33 -5.35
CA GLY A 48 14.60 -1.10 -5.59
C GLY A 48 13.16 -1.64 -5.46
N GLY A 49 12.20 -0.82 -5.03
CA GLY A 49 10.78 -1.16 -4.89
C GLY A 49 9.84 -0.16 -5.55
N GLU A 50 10.33 0.64 -6.49
CA GLU A 50 9.57 1.73 -7.13
C GLU A 50 8.33 1.26 -7.84
N SER A 51 8.27 -0.02 -8.22
CA SER A 51 7.08 -0.68 -8.79
C SER A 51 5.85 -0.62 -7.88
N LEU A 52 6.04 -0.35 -6.58
CA LEU A 52 4.94 -0.11 -5.64
C LEU A 52 4.05 1.06 -6.08
N ILE A 53 4.62 2.12 -6.62
CA ILE A 53 3.86 3.32 -7.01
C ILE A 53 2.93 3.03 -8.19
N PRO A 54 3.39 2.51 -9.35
CA PRO A 54 2.46 2.12 -10.41
C PRO A 54 1.50 1.00 -10.01
N ALA A 55 1.88 0.10 -9.08
CA ALA A 55 0.98 -0.92 -8.57
C ALA A 55 -0.21 -0.32 -7.81
N ILE A 56 0.03 0.57 -6.85
CA ILE A 56 -1.04 1.23 -6.08
C ILE A 56 -1.88 2.11 -6.99
N ASP A 57 -1.28 2.86 -7.90
CA ASP A 57 -1.98 3.73 -8.85
C ASP A 57 -2.93 2.91 -9.74
N SER A 58 -2.43 1.83 -10.36
CA SER A 58 -3.24 0.94 -11.19
C SER A 58 -4.36 0.25 -10.41
N LEU A 59 -4.08 -0.10 -9.15
CA LEU A 59 -5.08 -0.67 -8.25
C LEU A 59 -6.22 0.33 -7.98
N ILE A 60 -5.90 1.60 -7.73
CA ILE A 60 -6.89 2.65 -7.48
C ILE A 60 -7.72 2.92 -8.74
N LEU A 61 -7.08 3.06 -9.92
CA LEU A 61 -7.77 3.24 -11.19
C LEU A 61 -8.79 2.12 -11.45
N ALA A 62 -8.34 0.87 -11.37
CA ALA A 62 -9.21 -0.27 -11.63
C ALA A 62 -10.31 -0.46 -10.57
N ALA A 63 -10.04 -0.09 -9.32
CA ALA A 63 -11.02 -0.19 -8.25
C ALA A 63 -12.12 0.89 -8.38
N ASP A 64 -11.77 2.10 -8.83
CA ASP A 64 -12.74 3.15 -9.16
C ASP A 64 -13.70 2.70 -10.27
N ASP A 65 -13.18 2.08 -11.34
CA ASP A 65 -13.99 1.49 -12.41
C ASP A 65 -14.97 0.41 -11.89
N LEU A 66 -14.60 -0.28 -10.80
CA LEU A 66 -15.45 -1.28 -10.13
C LEU A 66 -16.38 -0.67 -9.06
N GLY A 67 -16.42 0.65 -8.92
CA GLY A 67 -17.32 1.38 -8.05
C GLY A 67 -16.88 1.49 -6.59
N VAL A 68 -15.60 1.29 -6.30
CA VAL A 68 -15.00 1.63 -4.99
C VAL A 68 -14.99 3.15 -4.84
N GLU A 69 -15.38 3.66 -3.68
CA GLU A 69 -15.52 5.09 -3.41
C GLU A 69 -14.57 5.59 -2.32
N GLU A 70 -14.05 4.66 -1.52
CA GLU A 70 -13.22 4.97 -0.37
C GLU A 70 -12.03 4.02 -0.28
N PHE A 71 -10.81 4.59 -0.20
CA PHE A 71 -9.58 3.83 0.00
C PHE A 71 -8.99 4.17 1.36
N VAL A 72 -8.75 3.17 2.17
CA VAL A 72 -8.11 3.32 3.48
C VAL A 72 -6.81 2.56 3.46
N MET A 73 -5.70 3.29 3.48
CA MET A 73 -4.37 2.70 3.35
C MET A 73 -3.58 2.84 4.65
N GLY A 74 -2.85 1.79 4.99
CA GLY A 74 -1.83 1.80 6.02
C GLY A 74 -0.52 1.27 5.46
N MET A 75 0.57 1.86 5.89
CA MET A 75 1.89 1.42 5.48
C MET A 75 2.94 1.78 6.53
N ALA A 76 4.02 1.00 6.57
CA ALA A 76 5.22 1.33 7.29
C ALA A 76 5.94 2.54 6.65
N HIS A 77 7.10 2.87 7.17
CA HIS A 77 7.85 4.06 6.76
C HIS A 77 8.50 3.94 5.37
N ARG A 78 8.87 2.72 4.92
CA ARG A 78 9.55 2.52 3.62
C ARG A 78 8.65 2.90 2.44
N GLY A 79 9.11 3.84 1.61
CA GLY A 79 8.38 4.35 0.47
C GLY A 79 7.23 5.30 0.81
N ARG A 80 7.02 5.64 2.10
CA ARG A 80 5.89 6.46 2.52
C ARG A 80 5.90 7.86 1.91
N LEU A 81 7.07 8.51 1.84
CA LEU A 81 7.18 9.83 1.23
C LEU A 81 6.87 9.80 -0.27
N SER A 82 7.36 8.79 -0.99
CA SER A 82 7.05 8.59 -2.40
C SER A 82 5.55 8.34 -2.62
N THR A 83 4.93 7.55 -1.75
CA THR A 83 3.47 7.30 -1.78
C THR A 83 2.67 8.56 -1.50
N LEU A 84 3.05 9.37 -0.50
CA LEU A 84 2.41 10.65 -0.20
C LEU A 84 2.44 11.59 -1.41
N ALA A 85 3.60 11.70 -2.08
CA ALA A 85 3.77 12.56 -3.26
C ALA A 85 3.02 12.03 -4.48
N ASN A 86 3.23 10.77 -4.85
CA ASN A 86 2.86 10.22 -6.15
C ASN A 86 1.44 9.61 -6.20
N ILE A 87 0.88 9.25 -5.04
CA ILE A 87 -0.46 8.65 -4.92
C ILE A 87 -1.43 9.61 -4.25
N PHE A 88 -1.07 10.15 -3.09
CA PHE A 88 -1.96 11.00 -2.30
C PHE A 88 -1.94 12.47 -2.72
N GLY A 89 -1.01 12.88 -3.58
CA GLY A 89 -0.91 14.24 -4.09
C GLY A 89 -0.46 15.26 -3.04
N LYS A 90 0.22 14.83 -1.96
CA LYS A 90 0.86 15.75 -1.03
C LYS A 90 1.90 16.58 -1.80
N SER A 91 1.85 17.89 -1.62
CA SER A 91 2.77 18.78 -2.30
C SER A 91 4.23 18.45 -1.98
N THR A 92 5.07 18.35 -3.02
CA THR A 92 6.51 18.16 -2.80
C THR A 92 7.13 19.33 -2.04
N LYS A 93 6.56 20.52 -2.15
CA LYS A 93 6.97 21.68 -1.35
C LYS A 93 6.76 21.43 0.15
N ASP A 94 5.61 20.87 0.53
CA ASP A 94 5.33 20.55 1.93
C ASP A 94 6.25 19.45 2.43
N ILE A 95 6.46 18.40 1.63
CA ILE A 95 7.38 17.32 1.98
C ILE A 95 8.82 17.85 2.16
N PHE A 96 9.28 18.71 1.26
CA PHE A 96 10.66 19.22 1.31
C PHE A 96 10.86 20.25 2.45
N SER A 97 9.84 21.04 2.78
CA SER A 97 9.91 21.94 3.94
C SER A 97 10.14 21.19 5.26
N GLU A 98 9.61 19.99 5.37
CA GLU A 98 9.84 19.12 6.53
C GLU A 98 11.31 18.62 6.62
N PHE A 99 12.03 18.56 5.49
CA PHE A 99 13.47 18.25 5.47
C PHE A 99 14.33 19.47 5.79
N ASP A 100 13.87 20.68 5.45
CA ASP A 100 14.63 21.91 5.65
C ASP A 100 14.55 22.42 7.10
N GLY A 101 13.90 21.68 8.00
CA GLY A 101 13.83 22.02 9.43
C GLY A 101 13.12 23.35 9.69
N LYS A 102 12.11 23.68 8.87
CA LYS A 102 11.21 24.78 9.23
C LYS A 102 10.44 24.34 10.47
N ASP A 103 10.87 24.87 11.60
CA ASP A 103 10.23 24.72 12.88
C ASP A 103 8.73 25.02 12.71
N TYR A 104 7.91 23.99 12.87
CA TYR A 104 6.56 24.22 13.36
C TYR A 104 6.78 24.82 14.75
N ASP A 105 6.09 25.93 15.05
CA ASP A 105 6.10 26.52 16.40
C ASP A 105 5.98 25.38 17.41
N ASP A 106 7.06 25.10 18.14
CA ASP A 106 7.17 24.00 19.10
C ASP A 106 6.10 24.08 20.23
N GLU A 107 5.36 25.18 20.31
CA GLU A 107 4.30 25.41 21.30
C GLU A 107 2.93 24.80 20.89
N VAL A 108 2.74 24.33 19.64
CA VAL A 108 1.41 23.91 19.16
C VAL A 108 1.35 22.44 18.74
N PHE A 109 2.48 21.83 18.39
CA PHE A 109 2.54 20.41 18.01
C PHE A 109 3.85 19.78 18.47
N ASP A 110 3.76 18.80 19.37
CA ASP A 110 4.81 17.80 19.53
C ASP A 110 4.98 17.10 18.16
N GLY A 111 5.94 17.56 17.38
CA GLY A 111 6.12 17.19 16.00
C GLY A 111 6.40 15.70 15.82
N ASP A 112 5.42 14.96 15.31
CA ASP A 112 5.67 13.61 14.86
C ASP A 112 6.63 13.63 13.67
N VAL A 113 7.42 12.57 13.52
CA VAL A 113 8.41 12.50 12.44
C VAL A 113 7.72 12.44 11.08
N LYS A 114 8.29 13.13 10.08
CA LYS A 114 7.73 13.30 8.73
C LYS A 114 7.22 12.02 8.04
N TYR A 115 7.76 10.87 8.39
CA TYR A 115 7.36 9.57 7.82
C TYR A 115 6.31 8.81 8.64
N HIS A 116 5.73 9.44 9.69
CA HIS A 116 4.58 8.92 10.42
C HIS A 116 3.26 9.61 10.06
N MET A 117 3.31 10.79 9.46
CA MET A 117 2.12 11.59 9.19
C MET A 117 1.14 10.89 8.26
N GLY A 118 -0.15 11.01 8.59
CA GLY A 118 -1.24 10.61 7.73
C GLY A 118 -1.57 11.67 6.68
N TRP A 119 -2.42 11.31 5.73
CA TRP A 119 -2.92 12.22 4.71
C TRP A 119 -4.28 11.78 4.19
N THR A 120 -5.17 12.73 3.96
CA THR A 120 -6.47 12.45 3.34
C THR A 120 -6.68 13.43 2.20
N SER A 121 -7.12 12.92 1.07
CA SER A 121 -7.43 13.72 -0.11
C SER A 121 -8.59 13.14 -0.91
N LYS A 122 -9.11 13.94 -1.82
CA LYS A 122 -10.05 13.51 -2.86
C LYS A 122 -9.35 13.58 -4.20
N ILE A 123 -9.37 12.51 -4.93
CA ILE A 123 -8.75 12.43 -6.25
C ILE A 123 -9.80 12.03 -7.29
N ASP A 124 -9.55 12.40 -8.53
CA ASP A 124 -10.29 11.99 -9.72
C ASP A 124 -9.33 11.13 -10.56
N PRO A 125 -9.25 9.83 -10.31
CA PRO A 125 -8.22 8.97 -10.90
C PRO A 125 -8.42 8.79 -12.40
N ASN A 126 -9.66 8.63 -12.85
CA ASN A 126 -10.02 8.40 -14.25
C ASN A 126 -10.30 9.70 -15.02
N LYS A 127 -10.26 10.87 -14.35
CA LYS A 127 -10.53 12.20 -14.94
C LYS A 127 -11.92 12.30 -15.59
N ASP A 128 -12.88 11.61 -15.04
CA ASP A 128 -14.27 11.60 -15.48
C ASP A 128 -15.17 12.53 -14.64
N GLY A 129 -14.59 13.27 -13.70
CA GLY A 129 -15.26 14.17 -12.77
C GLY A 129 -15.74 13.49 -11.49
N LYS A 130 -15.62 12.18 -11.39
CA LYS A 130 -15.96 11.42 -10.19
C LYS A 130 -14.79 11.46 -9.21
N LYS A 131 -15.04 11.96 -8.02
CA LYS A 131 -14.02 12.02 -6.96
C LYS A 131 -14.19 10.87 -5.98
N ILE A 132 -13.09 10.21 -5.69
CA ILE A 132 -12.99 9.19 -4.66
C ILE A 132 -12.20 9.72 -3.46
N ASN A 133 -12.47 9.16 -2.29
CA ASN A 133 -11.73 9.49 -1.08
C ASN A 133 -10.55 8.52 -0.91
N ILE A 134 -9.38 9.08 -0.67
CA ILE A 134 -8.19 8.29 -0.31
C ILE A 134 -7.63 8.78 1.02
N SER A 135 -7.32 7.87 1.91
CA SER A 135 -6.75 8.19 3.23
C SER A 135 -5.58 7.26 3.56
N LEU A 136 -4.47 7.87 3.96
CA LEU A 136 -3.32 7.19 4.53
C LEU A 136 -3.33 7.40 6.03
N ALA A 137 -3.51 6.33 6.79
CA ALA A 137 -3.52 6.40 8.24
C ALA A 137 -2.14 6.82 8.79
N PRO A 138 -2.07 7.62 9.86
CA PRO A 138 -0.81 7.85 10.57
C PRO A 138 -0.18 6.52 10.98
N ASN A 139 1.15 6.45 10.95
CA ASN A 139 1.89 5.23 11.27
C ASN A 139 2.85 5.49 12.43
N PRO A 140 2.72 4.80 13.57
CA PRO A 140 3.68 4.91 14.66
C PRO A 140 4.95 4.09 14.36
N SER A 141 5.96 4.23 15.21
CA SER A 141 7.18 3.39 15.14
C SER A 141 6.92 1.91 15.45
N HIS A 142 5.79 1.59 16.07
CA HIS A 142 5.40 0.21 16.36
C HIS A 142 4.92 -0.48 15.08
N LEU A 143 5.73 -1.39 14.56
CA LEU A 143 5.47 -2.08 13.31
C LEU A 143 4.14 -2.86 13.35
N GLU A 144 3.41 -2.84 12.24
CA GLU A 144 2.14 -3.52 11.98
C GLU A 144 0.90 -2.99 12.75
N THR A 145 1.05 -2.10 13.74
CA THR A 145 -0.10 -1.55 14.49
C THR A 145 -1.07 -0.77 13.59
N VAL A 146 -0.56 -0.09 12.57
CA VAL A 146 -1.38 0.64 11.60
C VAL A 146 -2.37 -0.28 10.88
N GLY A 147 -2.05 -1.56 10.74
CA GLY A 147 -2.94 -2.54 10.13
C GLY A 147 -4.27 -2.65 10.87
N ALA A 148 -4.26 -2.73 12.21
CA ALA A 148 -5.47 -2.76 13.03
C ALA A 148 -6.26 -1.45 12.92
N VAL A 149 -5.55 -0.30 12.92
CA VAL A 149 -6.17 1.02 12.76
C VAL A 149 -6.89 1.14 11.42
N VAL A 150 -6.26 0.71 10.33
CA VAL A 150 -6.88 0.71 8.99
C VAL A 150 -8.14 -0.15 8.94
N GLN A 151 -8.12 -1.35 9.55
CA GLN A 151 -9.31 -2.19 9.62
C GLN A 151 -10.44 -1.50 10.38
N GLY A 152 -10.14 -0.85 11.51
CA GLY A 152 -11.11 -0.09 12.29
C GLY A 152 -11.70 1.10 11.52
N ILE A 153 -10.85 1.89 10.86
CA ILE A 153 -11.29 3.01 10.01
C ILE A 153 -12.18 2.52 8.87
N ALA A 154 -11.74 1.47 8.15
CA ALA A 154 -12.50 0.90 7.05
C ALA A 154 -13.87 0.38 7.52
N ARG A 155 -13.91 -0.31 8.64
CA ARG A 155 -15.16 -0.81 9.25
C ARG A 155 -16.10 0.33 9.62
N ALA A 156 -15.62 1.36 10.29
CA ALA A 156 -16.42 2.53 10.66
C ALA A 156 -16.97 3.24 9.43
N LYS A 157 -16.16 3.42 8.37
CA LYS A 157 -16.62 4.03 7.12
C LYS A 157 -17.70 3.19 6.43
N LEU A 158 -17.53 1.87 6.39
CA LEU A 158 -18.54 0.95 5.85
C LEU A 158 -19.89 1.10 6.56
N GLU A 159 -19.88 1.12 7.87
CA GLU A 159 -21.11 1.23 8.67
C GLU A 159 -21.76 2.61 8.55
N ASN A 160 -20.96 3.67 8.67
CA ASN A 160 -21.50 5.02 8.74
C ASN A 160 -21.91 5.60 7.37
N ASN A 161 -21.16 5.26 6.30
CA ASN A 161 -21.33 5.94 5.02
C ASN A 161 -21.91 5.05 3.92
N TYR A 162 -21.80 3.72 4.04
CA TYR A 162 -22.10 2.80 2.93
C TYR A 162 -23.03 1.66 3.32
N SER A 163 -23.77 1.77 4.42
CA SER A 163 -24.72 0.73 4.87
C SER A 163 -24.12 -0.68 4.90
N SER A 164 -22.84 -0.77 5.24
CA SER A 164 -22.05 -1.99 5.27
C SER A 164 -21.80 -2.64 3.88
N ASP A 165 -21.97 -1.91 2.78
CA ASP A 165 -21.61 -2.40 1.44
C ASP A 165 -20.08 -2.46 1.29
N THR A 166 -19.54 -3.66 1.45
CA THR A 166 -18.10 -3.92 1.40
C THR A 166 -17.47 -3.66 0.03
N SER A 167 -18.26 -3.48 -1.03
CA SER A 167 -17.75 -3.12 -2.35
C SER A 167 -17.28 -1.66 -2.44
N LYS A 168 -17.72 -0.81 -1.50
CA LYS A 168 -17.47 0.64 -1.53
C LYS A 168 -16.16 1.07 -0.87
N VAL A 169 -15.64 0.27 0.05
CA VAL A 169 -14.41 0.60 0.81
C VAL A 169 -13.33 -0.44 0.55
N LEU A 170 -12.15 -0.01 0.14
CA LEU A 170 -11.00 -0.89 -0.09
C LEU A 170 -9.87 -0.60 0.91
N PRO A 171 -9.67 -1.48 1.91
CA PRO A 171 -8.47 -1.43 2.75
C PRO A 171 -7.25 -1.95 1.99
N ILE A 172 -6.13 -1.21 2.10
CA ILE A 172 -4.83 -1.58 1.53
C ILE A 172 -3.78 -1.49 2.63
N LEU A 173 -2.97 -2.54 2.80
CA LEU A 173 -1.87 -2.55 3.75
C LEU A 173 -0.55 -2.84 3.03
N VAL A 174 0.44 -1.96 3.22
CA VAL A 174 1.79 -2.17 2.69
C VAL A 174 2.73 -2.48 3.84
N HIS A 175 3.42 -3.59 3.74
CA HIS A 175 4.26 -4.16 4.78
C HIS A 175 5.72 -4.24 4.37
N GLY A 176 6.62 -4.23 5.35
CA GLY A 176 7.96 -4.77 5.17
C GLY A 176 7.96 -6.29 5.44
N ASP A 177 8.82 -7.03 4.77
CA ASP A 177 8.87 -8.50 4.85
C ASP A 177 9.21 -9.03 6.25
N ALA A 178 10.16 -8.41 6.94
CA ALA A 178 10.51 -8.80 8.30
C ALA A 178 9.37 -8.50 9.30
N ALA A 179 8.65 -7.39 9.11
CA ALA A 179 7.57 -6.99 9.98
C ALA A 179 6.37 -7.94 9.86
N ILE A 180 5.86 -8.17 8.66
CA ILE A 180 4.69 -9.04 8.45
C ILE A 180 4.95 -10.47 8.92
N ALA A 181 6.18 -10.96 8.75
CA ALA A 181 6.54 -12.31 9.17
C ALA A 181 6.79 -12.43 10.69
N GLY A 182 7.24 -11.36 11.35
CA GLY A 182 7.71 -11.39 12.73
C GLY A 182 6.76 -10.80 13.78
N GLN A 183 5.82 -9.95 13.38
CA GLN A 183 4.91 -9.27 14.31
C GLN A 183 3.60 -10.06 14.46
N GLY A 184 3.30 -10.54 15.69
CA GLY A 184 2.09 -11.29 16.00
C GLY A 184 0.80 -10.55 15.66
N LEU A 185 0.83 -9.22 15.69
CA LEU A 185 -0.30 -8.36 15.35
C LEU A 185 -0.79 -8.57 13.91
N ALA A 186 0.12 -8.82 12.95
CA ALA A 186 -0.25 -9.15 11.58
C ALA A 186 -1.07 -10.45 11.51
N TYR A 187 -0.68 -11.45 12.30
CA TYR A 187 -1.42 -12.71 12.41
C TYR A 187 -2.82 -12.50 13.02
N GLU A 188 -2.93 -11.72 14.08
CA GLU A 188 -4.21 -11.40 14.73
C GLU A 188 -5.17 -10.68 13.76
N ILE A 189 -4.70 -9.70 13.00
CA ILE A 189 -5.48 -8.99 11.98
C ILE A 189 -5.99 -9.97 10.91
N VAL A 190 -5.15 -10.91 10.48
CA VAL A 190 -5.55 -11.92 9.50
C VAL A 190 -6.63 -12.82 10.07
N GLN A 191 -6.53 -13.23 11.33
CA GLN A 191 -7.54 -14.07 12.00
C GLN A 191 -8.90 -13.38 12.17
N MET A 192 -8.93 -12.06 12.37
CA MET A 192 -10.16 -11.29 12.51
C MET A 192 -10.93 -11.06 11.19
N ALA A 193 -10.31 -11.31 10.05
CA ALA A 193 -10.80 -10.89 8.73
C ALA A 193 -12.22 -11.33 8.38
N LYS A 194 -12.66 -12.48 8.87
CA LYS A 194 -13.99 -13.07 8.60
C LYS A 194 -14.96 -12.98 9.77
N LEU A 195 -14.53 -12.43 10.89
CA LEU A 195 -15.39 -12.29 12.04
C LEU A 195 -16.42 -11.19 11.80
N LYS A 196 -17.69 -11.46 12.10
CA LYS A 196 -18.82 -10.57 11.81
C LYS A 196 -18.61 -9.12 12.28
N GLY A 197 -17.98 -8.92 13.44
CA GLY A 197 -17.71 -7.60 14.01
C GLY A 197 -16.51 -6.87 13.38
N TYR A 198 -15.65 -7.56 12.62
CA TYR A 198 -14.38 -7.02 12.11
C TYR A 198 -14.25 -7.05 10.59
N ALA A 199 -15.09 -7.83 9.91
CA ALA A 199 -15.00 -8.01 8.46
C ALA A 199 -15.17 -6.69 7.70
N THR A 200 -14.28 -6.46 6.73
CA THR A 200 -14.26 -5.26 5.85
C THR A 200 -14.44 -5.61 4.37
N GLY A 201 -14.78 -6.86 4.06
CA GLY A 201 -14.92 -7.33 2.68
C GLY A 201 -13.60 -7.71 2.01
N GLY A 202 -12.55 -7.88 2.81
CA GLY A 202 -11.22 -8.26 2.37
C GLY A 202 -10.26 -7.07 2.26
N THR A 203 -8.99 -7.36 2.50
CA THR A 203 -7.87 -6.39 2.47
C THR A 203 -6.86 -6.84 1.45
N ILE A 204 -6.30 -5.92 0.68
CA ILE A 204 -5.14 -6.21 -0.17
C ILE A 204 -3.89 -5.88 0.63
N HIS A 205 -3.05 -6.89 0.82
CA HIS A 205 -1.76 -6.76 1.48
C HIS A 205 -0.66 -6.77 0.41
N ILE A 206 0.18 -5.76 0.41
CA ILE A 206 1.35 -5.65 -0.47
C ILE A 206 2.60 -5.73 0.39
N VAL A 207 3.53 -6.61 0.07
CA VAL A 207 4.76 -6.78 0.84
C VAL A 207 5.94 -6.29 0.01
N VAL A 208 6.58 -5.22 0.46
CA VAL A 208 7.84 -4.73 -0.09
C VAL A 208 8.97 -5.57 0.52
N ASN A 209 9.38 -6.60 -0.21
CA ASN A 209 10.32 -7.61 0.27
C ASN A 209 11.75 -7.29 -0.18
N ASN A 210 12.52 -6.64 0.67
CA ASN A 210 13.94 -6.40 0.47
C ASN A 210 14.84 -7.47 1.12
N GLN A 211 14.27 -8.49 1.71
CA GLN A 211 14.94 -9.66 2.32
C GLN A 211 15.87 -9.32 3.49
N ILE A 212 15.68 -8.18 4.13
CA ILE A 212 16.46 -7.76 5.29
C ILE A 212 15.60 -7.05 6.32
N GLY A 213 15.78 -7.37 7.60
CA GLY A 213 15.19 -6.67 8.74
C GLY A 213 16.27 -6.00 9.57
N PHE A 214 16.35 -4.67 9.58
CA PHE A 214 17.50 -3.93 10.08
C PHE A 214 18.80 -4.41 9.40
N THR A 215 19.63 -5.17 10.11
CA THR A 215 20.88 -5.77 9.63
C THR A 215 20.80 -7.30 9.50
N THR A 216 19.64 -7.90 9.77
CA THR A 216 19.46 -9.36 9.78
C THR A 216 18.97 -9.82 8.41
N ASN A 217 19.69 -10.76 7.79
CA ASN A 217 19.31 -11.42 6.55
C ASN A 217 18.07 -12.31 6.78
N TYR A 218 17.23 -12.49 5.77
CA TYR A 218 16.01 -13.29 5.89
C TYR A 218 16.26 -14.74 6.28
N LEU A 219 17.41 -15.33 5.92
CA LEU A 219 17.79 -16.69 6.30
C LEU A 219 17.97 -16.85 7.82
N ASP A 220 18.35 -15.78 8.51
CA ASP A 220 18.53 -15.74 9.95
C ASP A 220 17.31 -15.16 10.68
N ALA A 221 16.37 -14.59 9.94
CA ALA A 221 15.23 -13.84 10.50
C ALA A 221 13.96 -14.68 10.65
N ARG A 222 13.77 -15.70 9.82
CA ARG A 222 12.53 -16.50 9.83
C ARG A 222 12.74 -17.93 9.35
N THR A 223 11.93 -18.85 9.89
CA THR A 223 11.93 -20.25 9.47
C THR A 223 11.12 -20.47 8.19
N SER A 224 10.06 -19.66 7.96
CA SER A 224 9.24 -19.78 6.75
C SER A 224 10.04 -19.36 5.49
N THR A 225 9.82 -20.08 4.41
CA THR A 225 10.47 -19.77 3.12
C THR A 225 10.07 -18.38 2.62
N TYR A 226 8.79 -18.03 2.78
CA TYR A 226 8.26 -16.76 2.33
C TYR A 226 7.75 -15.91 3.49
N CYS A 227 8.01 -14.62 3.48
CA CYS A 227 7.45 -13.67 4.45
C CYS A 227 5.91 -13.62 4.39
N THR A 228 5.34 -13.97 3.25
CA THR A 228 3.90 -13.96 2.98
C THR A 228 3.18 -15.25 3.39
N ASP A 229 3.87 -16.21 4.01
CA ASP A 229 3.26 -17.48 4.45
C ASP A 229 2.11 -17.30 5.45
N ILE A 230 2.02 -16.14 6.10
CA ILE A 230 0.86 -15.74 6.89
C ILE A 230 -0.45 -15.78 6.09
N GLY A 231 -0.42 -15.54 4.79
CA GLY A 231 -1.59 -15.63 3.91
C GLY A 231 -2.18 -17.05 3.82
N LYS A 232 -1.37 -18.08 4.05
CA LYS A 232 -1.80 -19.48 4.06
C LYS A 232 -2.75 -19.80 5.20
N VAL A 233 -2.67 -19.08 6.30
CA VAL A 233 -3.52 -19.27 7.50
C VAL A 233 -5.02 -19.15 7.15
N THR A 234 -5.36 -18.28 6.24
CA THR A 234 -6.74 -18.04 5.80
C THR A 234 -7.02 -18.59 4.40
N LEU A 235 -6.10 -19.37 3.84
CA LEU A 235 -6.18 -19.89 2.46
C LEU A 235 -6.41 -18.76 1.44
N SER A 236 -5.78 -17.63 1.69
CA SER A 236 -5.81 -16.48 0.78
C SER A 236 -4.86 -16.69 -0.40
N PRO A 237 -5.14 -16.13 -1.57
CA PRO A 237 -4.16 -16.10 -2.65
C PRO A 237 -2.90 -15.37 -2.20
N VAL A 238 -1.75 -15.97 -2.48
CA VAL A 238 -0.44 -15.39 -2.24
C VAL A 238 0.30 -15.37 -3.57
N MET A 239 0.80 -14.20 -3.95
CA MET A 239 1.51 -13.99 -5.19
C MET A 239 2.93 -13.51 -4.90
N HIS A 240 3.90 -14.10 -5.59
CA HIS A 240 5.29 -13.70 -5.56
C HIS A 240 5.67 -13.16 -6.92
N VAL A 241 6.11 -11.92 -6.97
CA VAL A 241 6.40 -11.22 -8.21
C VAL A 241 7.78 -10.58 -8.11
N ASN A 242 8.55 -10.67 -9.20
CA ASN A 242 9.78 -9.91 -9.30
C ASN A 242 9.46 -8.41 -9.44
N ALA A 243 9.94 -7.59 -8.48
CA ALA A 243 9.69 -6.16 -8.47
C ALA A 243 10.32 -5.40 -9.65
N ASP A 244 11.30 -5.98 -10.33
CA ASP A 244 11.90 -5.41 -11.55
C ASP A 244 10.98 -5.55 -12.77
N ASP A 245 9.98 -6.45 -12.71
CA ASP A 245 8.95 -6.59 -13.72
C ASP A 245 7.67 -5.84 -13.30
N VAL A 246 7.64 -4.56 -13.61
CA VAL A 246 6.53 -3.67 -13.22
C VAL A 246 5.19 -4.09 -13.83
N GLU A 247 5.18 -4.66 -15.04
CA GLU A 247 3.94 -5.13 -15.69
C GLU A 247 3.39 -6.35 -14.94
N ALA A 248 4.24 -7.27 -14.51
CA ALA A 248 3.84 -8.41 -13.69
C ALA A 248 3.34 -7.97 -12.31
N VAL A 249 3.98 -6.99 -11.68
CA VAL A 249 3.52 -6.42 -10.40
C VAL A 249 2.12 -5.81 -10.53
N VAL A 250 1.89 -5.00 -11.58
CA VAL A 250 0.57 -4.43 -11.85
C VAL A 250 -0.46 -5.53 -12.12
N HIS A 251 -0.11 -6.55 -12.90
CA HIS A 251 -1.00 -7.69 -13.14
C HIS A 251 -1.41 -8.40 -11.85
N ALA A 252 -0.47 -8.62 -10.96
CA ALA A 252 -0.73 -9.29 -9.68
C ALA A 252 -1.70 -8.49 -8.80
N VAL A 253 -1.53 -7.17 -8.65
CA VAL A 253 -2.44 -6.36 -7.85
C VAL A 253 -3.84 -6.25 -8.48
N LEU A 254 -3.94 -6.20 -9.81
CA LEU A 254 -5.23 -6.24 -10.51
C LEU A 254 -5.94 -7.59 -10.35
N PHE A 255 -5.16 -8.68 -10.32
CA PHE A 255 -5.70 -10.00 -9.99
C PHE A 255 -6.22 -10.05 -8.55
N ALA A 256 -5.44 -9.53 -7.59
CA ALA A 256 -5.83 -9.45 -6.18
C ALA A 256 -7.12 -8.65 -6.00
N LEU A 257 -7.26 -7.51 -6.68
CA LEU A 257 -8.48 -6.71 -6.70
C LEU A 257 -9.67 -7.52 -7.24
N SER A 258 -9.51 -8.14 -8.41
CA SER A 258 -10.58 -8.95 -9.03
C SER A 258 -11.01 -10.10 -8.13
N TYR A 259 -10.05 -10.73 -7.45
CA TYR A 259 -10.33 -11.79 -6.48
C TYR A 259 -11.13 -11.27 -5.29
N ARG A 260 -10.70 -10.15 -4.69
CA ARG A 260 -11.41 -9.51 -3.59
C ARG A 260 -12.84 -9.13 -3.97
N MET A 261 -13.03 -8.48 -5.12
CA MET A 261 -14.35 -8.04 -5.57
C MET A 261 -15.29 -9.23 -5.84
N LYS A 262 -14.75 -10.34 -6.33
CA LYS A 262 -15.55 -11.54 -6.61
C LYS A 262 -15.96 -12.28 -5.34
N PHE A 263 -15.06 -12.40 -4.35
CA PHE A 263 -15.28 -13.24 -3.18
C PHE A 263 -15.66 -12.46 -1.91
N LYS A 264 -15.52 -11.13 -1.90
CA LYS A 264 -15.99 -10.16 -0.88
C LYS A 264 -15.61 -10.45 0.59
N ASP A 265 -14.80 -11.47 0.86
CA ASP A 265 -14.50 -11.93 2.22
C ASP A 265 -13.07 -12.44 2.41
N ARG A 266 -12.23 -12.37 1.37
CA ARG A 266 -10.87 -12.93 1.41
C ARG A 266 -9.83 -11.86 1.21
N LYS A 267 -8.72 -12.04 1.91
CA LYS A 267 -7.50 -11.25 1.74
C LYS A 267 -6.70 -11.76 0.55
N SER A 268 -5.97 -10.88 -0.10
CA SER A 268 -4.96 -11.24 -1.11
C SER A 268 -3.63 -10.65 -0.67
N VAL A 269 -2.56 -11.41 -0.80
CA VAL A 269 -1.19 -10.99 -0.46
C VAL A 269 -0.36 -11.01 -1.74
N VAL A 270 0.25 -9.88 -2.05
CA VAL A 270 1.09 -9.69 -3.24
C VAL A 270 2.50 -9.34 -2.82
#